data_7c3dcb0e2784ba33b72b50b59dbf56b2
#
_entry.id   7c3dcb0e2784ba33b72b50b59dbf56b2
#
_cell.length_a   1.000
_cell.length_b   1.000
_cell.length_c   1.000
_cell.angle_alpha   90.00
_cell.angle_beta   90.00
_cell.angle_gamma   90.00
#
_symmetry.space_group_name_H-M   'P 1'
#
loop_
_entity.id
_entity.type
_entity.pdbx_description
1 polymer ?
#
loop_
_entity_poly.entity_id
_entity_poly.type
_entity_poly.pdbx_seq_one_letter_code
_entity_poly.pdbx_strand_id
1 'polypeptide(L)'
;MDRAQLPVSLLEAALGVVVILSVVFGVALGVPAPDTREPQLDAYATDATTILANEPPEHQNATRLAEVVANEDSFKRERGQLRARTDAILPDNLMFRIETPHGSVGYPVPRRVATGEATVTTVAGPVTIQVWYA
;
A
#
# COMPACT_ATOMS: atom_id res chain seq x y z
N MET A 1 -51.86 28.67 -5.95
CA MET A 1 -52.09 27.44 -5.19
C MET A 1 -50.86 26.56 -5.27
N ASP A 2 -50.25 26.37 -4.15
CA ASP A 2 -48.90 25.82 -4.05
C ASP A 2 -48.83 24.29 -3.97
N ARG A 3 -49.83 23.60 -4.47
CA ARG A 3 -49.89 22.12 -4.42
C ARG A 3 -48.94 21.42 -5.39
N ALA A 4 -48.39 22.13 -6.36
CA ALA A 4 -47.45 21.59 -7.35
C ALA A 4 -45.98 21.84 -6.98
N GLN A 5 -45.73 22.59 -5.92
CA GLN A 5 -44.38 22.92 -5.48
C GLN A 5 -44.08 22.20 -4.17
N LEU A 6 -43.43 21.04 -4.29
CA LEU A 6 -42.81 20.40 -3.13
C LEU A 6 -41.63 21.24 -2.68
N PRO A 7 -41.52 21.57 -1.40
CA PRO A 7 -40.32 22.25 -0.90
C PRO A 7 -39.09 21.43 -1.18
N VAL A 8 -38.01 22.07 -1.60
CA VAL A 8 -36.74 21.41 -1.86
C VAL A 8 -36.22 20.67 -0.61
N SER A 9 -36.52 21.22 0.58
CA SER A 9 -36.20 20.59 1.86
C SER A 9 -36.88 19.24 2.06
N LEU A 10 -38.10 19.05 1.55
CA LEU A 10 -38.80 17.77 1.63
C LEU A 10 -38.16 16.72 0.70
N LEU A 11 -37.73 17.12 -0.49
CA LEU A 11 -36.98 16.27 -1.41
C LEU A 11 -35.63 15.86 -0.84
N GLU A 12 -34.90 16.76 -0.22
CA GLU A 12 -33.62 16.47 0.44
C GLU A 12 -33.81 15.49 1.60
N ALA A 13 -34.81 15.69 2.43
CA ALA A 13 -35.11 14.78 3.53
C ALA A 13 -35.46 13.38 3.03
N ALA A 14 -36.28 13.27 1.98
CA ALA A 14 -36.63 11.99 1.38
C ALA A 14 -35.40 11.29 0.78
N LEU A 15 -34.52 12.01 0.10
CA LEU A 15 -33.31 11.47 -0.46
C LEU A 15 -32.35 10.98 0.64
N GLY A 16 -32.21 11.77 1.71
CA GLY A 16 -31.37 11.38 2.86
C GLY A 16 -31.87 10.11 3.54
N VAL A 17 -33.16 9.96 3.71
CA VAL A 17 -33.78 8.74 4.27
C VAL A 17 -33.52 7.53 3.38
N VAL A 18 -33.63 7.67 2.07
CA VAL A 18 -33.36 6.58 1.12
C VAL A 18 -31.89 6.13 1.21
N VAL A 19 -30.96 7.05 1.31
CA VAL A 19 -29.53 6.73 1.46
C VAL A 19 -29.28 5.97 2.76
N ILE A 20 -29.81 6.45 3.87
CA ILE A 20 -29.66 5.79 5.18
C ILE A 20 -30.27 4.39 5.16
N LEU A 21 -31.47 4.22 4.61
CA LEU A 21 -32.10 2.92 4.49
C LEU A 21 -31.31 1.97 3.61
N SER A 22 -30.71 2.46 2.53
CA SER A 22 -29.85 1.64 1.65
C SER A 22 -28.64 1.10 2.39
N VAL A 23 -28.00 1.90 3.23
CA VAL A 23 -26.86 1.48 4.05
C VAL A 23 -27.29 0.44 5.08
N VAL A 24 -28.40 0.68 5.78
CA VAL A 24 -28.94 -0.25 6.80
C VAL A 24 -29.32 -1.59 6.15
N PHE A 25 -29.97 -1.57 5.01
CA PHE A 25 -30.31 -2.79 4.27
C PHE A 25 -29.06 -3.54 3.81
N GLY A 26 -28.05 -2.83 3.32
CA GLY A 26 -26.80 -3.43 2.93
C GLY A 26 -26.16 -4.20 4.09
N VAL A 27 -26.11 -3.62 5.28
CA VAL A 27 -25.58 -4.26 6.49
C VAL A 27 -26.46 -5.44 6.93
N ALA A 28 -27.79 -5.26 6.90
CA ALA A 28 -28.73 -6.31 7.31
C ALA A 28 -28.70 -7.53 6.37
N LEU A 29 -28.42 -7.33 5.09
CA LEU A 29 -28.30 -8.40 4.10
C LEU A 29 -26.92 -9.08 4.12
N GLY A 30 -26.02 -8.63 4.99
CA GLY A 30 -24.68 -9.20 5.10
C GLY A 30 -23.79 -8.89 3.91
N VAL A 31 -24.05 -7.80 3.17
CA VAL A 31 -23.14 -7.32 2.15
C VAL A 31 -21.86 -6.87 2.86
N PRO A 32 -20.71 -7.52 2.59
CA PRO A 32 -19.47 -7.15 3.27
C PRO A 32 -19.13 -5.69 2.95
N ALA A 33 -18.82 -4.92 4.00
CA ALA A 33 -18.24 -3.60 3.80
C ALA A 33 -16.93 -3.75 3.02
N PRO A 34 -16.61 -2.84 2.09
CA PRO A 34 -15.35 -2.92 1.37
C PRO A 34 -14.20 -2.94 2.37
N ASP A 35 -13.32 -3.95 2.25
CA ASP A 35 -12.13 -4.04 3.09
C ASP A 35 -11.19 -2.91 2.70
N THR A 36 -11.01 -1.94 3.61
CA THR A 36 -10.13 -0.79 3.41
C THR A 36 -8.68 -1.09 3.74
N ARG A 37 -8.36 -2.28 4.24
CA ARG A 37 -7.00 -2.66 4.64
C ARG A 37 -6.08 -2.83 3.43
N GLU A 38 -6.54 -3.49 2.39
CA GLU A 38 -5.75 -3.71 1.18
C GLU A 38 -5.32 -2.40 0.49
N PRO A 39 -6.24 -1.45 0.20
CA PRO A 39 -5.86 -0.16 -0.36
C PRO A 39 -4.91 0.64 0.53
N GLN A 40 -5.08 0.55 1.85
CA GLN A 40 -4.20 1.22 2.80
C GLN A 40 -2.79 0.59 2.79
N LEU A 41 -2.71 -0.73 2.76
CA LEU A 41 -1.44 -1.44 2.66
C LEU A 41 -0.74 -1.16 1.32
N ASP A 42 -1.47 -1.10 0.22
CA ASP A 42 -0.93 -0.71 -1.08
C ASP A 42 -0.36 0.71 -1.06
N ALA A 43 -1.02 1.63 -0.36
CA ALA A 43 -0.51 2.99 -0.18
C ALA A 43 0.80 3.01 0.61
N TYR A 44 0.92 2.26 1.69
CA TYR A 44 2.17 2.12 2.44
C TYR A 44 3.29 1.52 1.58
N ALA A 45 2.98 0.47 0.82
CA ALA A 45 3.96 -0.14 -0.07
C ALA A 45 4.43 0.84 -1.16
N THR A 46 3.51 1.58 -1.74
CA THR A 46 3.80 2.60 -2.77
C THR A 46 4.67 3.72 -2.19
N ASP A 47 4.34 4.23 -1.01
CA ASP A 47 5.10 5.29 -0.36
C ASP A 47 6.51 4.82 -0.01
N ALA A 48 6.65 3.63 0.55
CA ALA A 48 7.96 3.06 0.86
C ALA A 48 8.81 2.88 -0.40
N THR A 49 8.23 2.34 -1.47
CA THR A 49 8.90 2.16 -2.75
C THR A 49 9.33 3.50 -3.35
N THR A 50 8.48 4.51 -3.28
CA THR A 50 8.78 5.86 -3.77
C THR A 50 9.95 6.48 -2.99
N ILE A 51 9.96 6.36 -1.69
CA ILE A 51 11.05 6.89 -0.85
C ILE A 51 12.37 6.16 -1.17
N LEU A 52 12.35 4.83 -1.21
CA LEU A 52 13.55 4.04 -1.52
C LEU A 52 14.09 4.33 -2.92
N ALA A 53 13.21 4.46 -3.90
CA ALA A 53 13.59 4.71 -5.29
C ALA A 53 14.13 6.12 -5.54
N ASN A 54 13.85 7.06 -4.65
CA ASN A 54 14.29 8.46 -4.77
C ASN A 54 15.45 8.83 -3.83
N GLU A 55 15.98 7.88 -3.06
CA GLU A 55 17.16 8.15 -2.24
C GLU A 55 18.37 8.45 -3.12
N PRO A 56 19.19 9.46 -2.75
CA PRO A 56 20.39 9.79 -3.51
C PRO A 56 21.38 8.63 -3.48
N PRO A 57 22.12 8.38 -4.57
CA PRO A 57 23.12 7.32 -4.63
C PRO A 57 24.33 7.65 -3.76
N GLU A 58 24.95 6.63 -3.20
CA GLU A 58 26.25 6.76 -2.52
C GLU A 58 27.43 6.60 -3.48
N HIS A 59 27.20 5.93 -4.60
CA HIS A 59 28.22 5.67 -5.61
C HIS A 59 27.85 6.31 -6.95
N GLN A 60 27.88 5.56 -8.03
CA GLN A 60 27.70 6.10 -9.38
C GLN A 60 26.37 5.75 -10.05
N ASN A 61 25.50 4.99 -9.38
CA ASN A 61 24.20 4.62 -9.92
C ASN A 61 23.17 5.75 -9.76
N ALA A 62 22.05 5.63 -10.46
CA ALA A 62 21.03 6.67 -10.48
C ALA A 62 20.32 6.86 -9.14
N THR A 63 20.19 5.79 -8.35
CA THR A 63 19.55 5.81 -7.03
C THR A 63 20.25 4.85 -6.09
N ARG A 64 20.02 5.05 -4.79
CA ARG A 64 20.55 4.13 -3.76
C ARG A 64 20.00 2.72 -3.92
N LEU A 65 18.72 2.59 -4.22
CA LEU A 65 18.09 1.29 -4.47
C LEU A 65 18.75 0.58 -5.66
N ALA A 66 18.99 1.29 -6.76
CA ALA A 66 19.66 0.74 -7.92
C ALA A 66 21.07 0.23 -7.59
N GLU A 67 21.80 0.92 -6.71
CA GLU A 67 23.12 0.48 -6.25
C GLU A 67 23.06 -0.84 -5.47
N VAL A 68 22.11 -0.94 -4.54
CA VAL A 68 21.93 -2.13 -3.68
C VAL A 68 21.63 -3.37 -4.53
N VAL A 69 20.79 -3.22 -5.54
CA VAL A 69 20.32 -4.34 -6.37
C VAL A 69 21.08 -4.49 -7.69
N ALA A 70 22.16 -3.75 -7.89
CA ALA A 70 22.89 -3.74 -9.15
C ALA A 70 23.47 -5.11 -9.52
N ASN A 71 23.96 -5.86 -8.55
CA ASN A 71 24.48 -7.21 -8.71
C ASN A 71 24.39 -7.99 -7.40
N GLU A 72 24.69 -9.28 -7.47
CA GLU A 72 24.61 -10.17 -6.31
C GLU A 72 25.52 -9.74 -5.16
N ASP A 73 26.75 -9.33 -5.46
CA ASP A 73 27.71 -8.92 -4.44
C ASP A 73 27.28 -7.64 -3.72
N SER A 74 26.81 -6.65 -4.45
CA SER A 74 26.24 -5.42 -3.89
C SER A 74 25.03 -5.71 -3.01
N PHE A 75 24.14 -6.59 -3.46
CA PHE A 75 22.99 -6.99 -2.69
C PHE A 75 23.39 -7.67 -1.38
N LYS A 76 24.32 -8.61 -1.43
CA LYS A 76 24.81 -9.30 -0.22
C LYS A 76 25.44 -8.36 0.80
N ARG A 77 26.22 -7.37 0.33
CA ARG A 77 26.86 -6.39 1.21
C ARG A 77 25.85 -5.43 1.86
N GLU A 78 24.85 -5.03 1.12
CA GLU A 78 24.02 -3.87 1.47
C GLU A 78 22.59 -4.22 1.84
N ARG A 79 22.20 -5.49 1.77
CA ARG A 79 20.84 -5.92 2.13
C ARG A 79 20.45 -5.57 3.57
N GLY A 80 21.41 -5.58 4.48
CA GLY A 80 21.18 -5.20 5.88
C GLY A 80 20.79 -3.74 6.04
N GLN A 81 21.43 -2.86 5.26
CA GLN A 81 21.09 -1.44 5.21
C GLN A 81 19.71 -1.21 4.58
N LEU A 82 19.40 -1.95 3.52
CA LEU A 82 18.08 -1.88 2.90
C LEU A 82 16.97 -2.30 3.88
N ARG A 83 17.19 -3.37 4.63
CA ARG A 83 16.27 -3.81 5.67
C ARG A 83 16.08 -2.73 6.75
N ALA A 84 17.16 -2.21 7.29
CA ALA A 84 17.11 -1.18 8.32
C ALA A 84 16.42 0.10 7.82
N ARG A 85 16.66 0.47 6.57
CA ARG A 85 16.06 1.63 5.94
C ARG A 85 14.56 1.47 5.76
N THR A 86 14.14 0.30 5.32
CA THR A 86 12.72 -0.01 5.15
C THR A 86 11.99 -0.05 6.50
N ASP A 87 12.60 -0.64 7.53
CA ASP A 87 12.07 -0.61 8.89
C ASP A 87 11.87 0.83 9.39
N ALA A 88 12.78 1.74 9.07
CA ALA A 88 12.69 3.14 9.46
C ALA A 88 11.59 3.92 8.72
N ILE A 89 11.28 3.52 7.49
CA ILE A 89 10.25 4.16 6.66
C ILE A 89 8.85 3.71 7.06
N LEU A 90 8.67 2.42 7.33
CA LEU A 90 7.36 1.83 7.64
C LEU A 90 7.00 2.01 9.12
N PRO A 91 5.71 2.16 9.44
CA PRO A 91 5.24 2.13 10.83
C PRO A 91 5.61 0.82 11.54
N ASP A 92 5.78 0.87 12.86
CA ASP A 92 6.21 -0.28 13.67
C ASP A 92 5.25 -1.47 13.63
N ASN A 93 3.98 -1.24 13.32
CA ASN A 93 2.96 -2.28 13.21
C ASN A 93 2.89 -2.96 11.85
N LEU A 94 3.77 -2.59 10.92
CA LEU A 94 3.85 -3.20 9.60
C LEU A 94 5.10 -4.08 9.49
N MET A 95 4.90 -5.23 8.87
CA MET A 95 5.98 -6.09 8.43
C MET A 95 6.10 -6.02 6.91
N PHE A 96 7.26 -6.41 6.40
CA PHE A 96 7.53 -6.28 4.97
C PHE A 96 8.40 -7.42 4.45
N ARG A 97 8.34 -7.62 3.14
CA ARG A 97 9.28 -8.42 2.37
C ARG A 97 9.59 -7.71 1.07
N ILE A 98 10.87 -7.61 0.74
CA ILE A 98 11.34 -7.04 -0.51
C ILE A 98 11.92 -8.17 -1.36
N GLU A 99 11.37 -8.36 -2.56
CA GLU A 99 11.89 -9.29 -3.54
C GLU A 99 12.71 -8.53 -4.58
N THR A 100 13.91 -9.00 -4.83
CA THR A 100 14.83 -8.42 -5.83
C THR A 100 15.32 -9.51 -6.78
N PRO A 101 15.93 -9.16 -7.93
CA PRO A 101 16.54 -10.15 -8.81
C PRO A 101 17.64 -11.00 -8.16
N HIS A 102 18.22 -10.54 -7.07
CA HIS A 102 19.35 -11.19 -6.40
C HIS A 102 19.01 -11.81 -5.05
N GLY A 103 17.77 -11.73 -4.61
CA GLY A 103 17.34 -12.29 -3.35
C GLY A 103 16.25 -11.47 -2.70
N SER A 104 15.95 -11.80 -1.45
CA SER A 104 14.90 -11.15 -0.69
C SER A 104 15.40 -10.61 0.65
N VAL A 105 14.68 -9.62 1.16
CA VAL A 105 14.97 -8.95 2.43
C VAL A 105 13.67 -8.85 3.22
N GLY A 106 13.73 -9.01 4.53
CA GLY A 106 12.58 -8.87 5.40
C GLY A 106 12.09 -10.20 5.95
N TYR A 107 10.78 -10.31 6.10
CA TYR A 107 10.12 -11.42 6.77
C TYR A 107 9.37 -12.32 5.79
N PRO A 108 9.17 -13.60 6.09
CA PRO A 108 8.33 -14.44 5.25
C PRO A 108 6.89 -13.95 5.30
N VAL A 109 6.23 -13.92 4.13
CA VAL A 109 4.84 -13.50 4.03
C VAL A 109 3.94 -14.58 4.63
N PRO A 110 3.10 -14.26 5.63
CA PRO A 110 2.16 -15.22 6.19
C PRO A 110 1.09 -15.61 5.19
N ARG A 111 0.54 -16.81 5.35
CA ARG A 111 -0.60 -17.24 4.55
C ARG A 111 -1.89 -16.58 5.03
N ARG A 112 -2.78 -16.26 4.12
CA ARG A 112 -4.14 -15.75 4.41
C ARG A 112 -4.15 -14.41 5.15
N VAL A 113 -3.19 -13.55 4.85
CA VAL A 113 -3.10 -12.20 5.39
C VAL A 113 -3.28 -11.22 4.24
N ALA A 114 -4.03 -10.14 4.49
CA ALA A 114 -4.10 -9.05 3.53
C ALA A 114 -2.72 -8.40 3.38
N THR A 115 -2.25 -8.26 2.15
CA THR A 115 -0.97 -7.64 1.82
C THR A 115 -1.17 -6.49 0.86
N GLY A 116 -0.35 -5.44 1.00
CA GLY A 116 -0.18 -4.40 0.00
C GLY A 116 1.10 -4.66 -0.78
N GLU A 117 1.12 -4.27 -2.02
CA GLU A 117 2.25 -4.52 -2.91
C GLU A 117 2.54 -3.31 -3.79
N ALA A 118 3.81 -3.06 -4.01
CA ALA A 118 4.27 -2.07 -5.00
C ALA A 118 5.55 -2.56 -5.65
N THR A 119 5.74 -2.23 -6.91
CA THR A 119 6.92 -2.62 -7.68
C THR A 119 7.56 -1.40 -8.31
N VAL A 120 8.88 -1.33 -8.24
CA VAL A 120 9.69 -0.37 -8.98
C VAL A 120 10.67 -1.13 -9.86
N THR A 121 10.86 -0.67 -11.09
CA THR A 121 11.79 -1.27 -12.02
C THR A 121 13.15 -0.58 -11.91
N THR A 122 14.20 -1.37 -11.72
CA THR A 122 15.59 -0.89 -11.77
C THR A 122 16.29 -1.45 -13.00
N VAL A 123 17.49 -0.95 -13.28
CA VAL A 123 18.31 -1.48 -14.40
C VAL A 123 18.60 -2.97 -14.23
N ALA A 124 18.71 -3.44 -12.99
CA ALA A 124 18.93 -4.86 -12.68
C ALA A 124 17.66 -5.72 -12.77
N GLY A 125 16.48 -5.10 -12.78
CA GLY A 125 15.20 -5.77 -12.82
C GLY A 125 14.19 -5.20 -11.82
N PRO A 126 13.02 -5.83 -11.70
CA PRO A 126 11.97 -5.35 -10.79
C PRO A 126 12.34 -5.60 -9.32
N VAL A 127 11.96 -4.65 -8.49
CA VAL A 127 12.02 -4.74 -7.02
C VAL A 127 10.60 -4.59 -6.50
N THR A 128 10.10 -5.61 -5.82
CA THR A 128 8.73 -5.64 -5.29
C THR A 128 8.77 -5.61 -3.77
N ILE A 129 8.01 -4.71 -3.18
CA ILE A 129 7.78 -4.67 -1.74
C ILE A 129 6.38 -5.15 -1.42
N GLN A 130 6.27 -6.02 -0.44
CA GLN A 130 5.01 -6.46 0.14
C GLN A 130 4.96 -6.04 1.61
N VAL A 131 3.82 -5.52 2.05
CA VAL A 131 3.61 -5.10 3.44
C VAL A 131 2.32 -5.71 3.98
N TRP A 132 2.31 -5.98 5.29
CA TRP A 132 1.14 -6.49 6.00
C TRP A 132 1.22 -6.08 7.47
N TYR A 133 0.08 -6.11 8.14
CA TYR A 133 0.06 -5.84 9.58
C TYR A 133 0.62 -7.02 10.38
N ALA A 134 1.44 -6.67 11.36
CA ALA A 134 2.03 -7.64 12.26
C ALA A 134 0.96 -8.31 13.15
#